data_2102a9677fae8821b1d5d48e55e2ecc5
#
_entry.id   2102a9677fae8821b1d5d48e55e2ecc5
#
_cell.length_a   1.000
_cell.length_b   1.000
_cell.length_c   1.000
_cell.angle_alpha   90.00
_cell.angle_beta   90.00
_cell.angle_gamma   90.00
#
_symmetry.space_group_name_H-M   'P 1'
#
loop_
_entity.id
_entity.type
_entity.pdbx_description
1 polymer ?
#
loop_
_entity_poly.entity_id
_entity_poly.type
_entity_poly.pdbx_seq_one_letter_code
_entity_poly.pdbx_strand_id
1 'polypeptide(L)'
;MKNFLYICFLFLVDNVFLMAQEKENNEQSSPYTEQYITDIYMTEPDRALQLLDEAEEKRVMLPARINDLRSMVYRNKYQCKLAFRYARRAYVQDSVANNIPEHLLKMTIELADLASLLSEYEVSNRYVVEGIRLARNMNDEQAEAKLLFCMGENKRRLSFKKEAYETFDEAIRLLSDADDAYGLRMLSYFCGVKMSFLIDDNLIDDALAVGLYRQELLDKMERTEGMQEAYLDLQKSYLYSKLAYLYYRSGDKKKAEKCFAKYKSTQAASTPEGK
;
A
#
# COMPACT_ATOMS: atom_id res chain seq x y z
N MET A 1 -9.63 -1.31 16.14
CA MET A 1 -8.90 -0.04 15.88
C MET A 1 -7.37 -0.17 15.92
N LYS A 2 -6.74 -0.89 16.88
CA LYS A 2 -5.27 -1.03 16.91
C LYS A 2 -4.65 -1.75 15.70
N ASN A 3 -5.35 -2.73 15.11
CA ASN A 3 -4.85 -3.47 13.93
C ASN A 3 -4.90 -2.66 12.62
N PHE A 4 -5.73 -1.63 12.54
CA PHE A 4 -5.85 -0.78 11.35
C PHE A 4 -4.67 0.18 11.18
N LEU A 5 -4.13 0.71 12.28
CA LEU A 5 -2.91 1.53 12.27
C LEU A 5 -1.69 0.75 11.78
N TYR A 6 -1.63 -0.56 12.06
CA TYR A 6 -0.53 -1.43 11.64
C TYR A 6 -0.53 -1.69 10.12
N ILE A 7 -1.72 -1.77 9.51
CA ILE A 7 -1.88 -2.02 8.07
C ILE A 7 -1.47 -0.78 7.25
N CYS A 8 -1.85 0.43 7.68
CA CYS A 8 -1.40 1.68 7.06
C CYS A 8 0.12 1.91 7.21
N PHE A 9 0.72 1.45 8.32
CA PHE A 9 2.15 1.58 8.56
C PHE A 9 3.00 0.72 7.59
N LEU A 10 2.50 -0.44 7.17
CA LEU A 10 3.19 -1.32 6.22
C LEU A 10 3.28 -0.71 4.81
N PHE A 11 2.25 0.03 4.36
CA PHE A 11 2.30 0.74 3.06
C PHE A 11 3.26 1.94 3.07
N LEU A 12 3.43 2.60 4.21
CA LEU A 12 4.36 3.73 4.36
C LEU A 12 5.82 3.25 4.35
N VAL A 13 6.11 2.07 4.91
CA VAL A 13 7.46 1.50 4.92
C VAL A 13 7.92 1.12 3.50
N ASP A 14 7.01 0.68 2.62
CA ASP A 14 7.35 0.30 1.24
C ASP A 14 7.88 1.47 0.40
N ASN A 15 7.42 2.71 0.65
CA ASN A 15 7.94 3.89 -0.05
C ASN A 15 9.30 4.37 0.48
N VAL A 16 9.60 4.15 1.76
CA VAL A 16 10.87 4.60 2.37
C VAL A 16 12.07 3.82 1.83
N PHE A 17 11.88 2.54 1.55
CA PHE A 17 12.98 1.65 1.19
C PHE A 17 13.38 1.70 -0.29
N LEU A 18 12.47 2.07 -1.21
CA LEU A 18 12.81 2.27 -2.62
C LEU A 18 13.73 3.47 -2.86
N MET A 19 13.73 4.45 -1.96
CA MET A 19 14.48 5.71 -2.11
C MET A 19 15.92 5.68 -1.58
N ALA A 20 16.34 4.60 -0.92
CA ALA A 20 17.68 4.53 -0.33
C ALA A 20 18.79 4.15 -1.32
N GLN A 21 18.47 3.70 -2.54
CA GLN A 21 19.46 3.18 -3.50
C GLN A 21 19.98 4.17 -4.56
N GLU A 22 19.43 5.40 -4.68
CA GLU A 22 19.89 6.39 -5.67
C GLU A 22 20.62 7.58 -5.05
N LYS A 23 21.56 7.36 -4.15
CA LYS A 23 22.46 8.41 -3.68
C LYS A 23 23.85 8.27 -4.27
N GLU A 24 23.99 8.54 -5.56
CA GLU A 24 25.29 8.95 -6.14
C GLU A 24 25.05 9.69 -7.47
N ASN A 25 24.74 11.00 -7.39
CA ASN A 25 25.20 11.98 -8.39
C ASN A 25 24.86 13.39 -7.88
N ASN A 26 25.89 14.04 -7.33
CA ASN A 26 25.83 15.40 -6.80
C ASN A 26 25.95 16.41 -7.95
N GLU A 27 24.85 16.69 -8.64
CA GLU A 27 24.65 18.01 -9.26
C GLU A 27 23.67 18.77 -8.38
N GLN A 28 23.95 20.05 -8.07
CA GLN A 28 23.11 20.92 -7.28
C GLN A 28 21.71 21.05 -7.93
N SER A 29 20.86 20.05 -7.72
CA SER A 29 19.49 20.07 -8.17
C SER A 29 18.73 21.15 -7.40
N SER A 30 17.95 21.95 -8.10
CA SER A 30 17.07 22.96 -7.51
C SER A 30 16.25 22.31 -6.38
N PRO A 31 16.14 22.92 -5.18
CA PRO A 31 15.35 22.39 -4.07
C PRO A 31 13.85 22.34 -4.36
N TYR A 32 13.42 22.87 -5.50
CA TYR A 32 12.02 22.91 -5.95
C TYR A 32 11.70 21.81 -6.98
N THR A 33 12.46 20.72 -7.03
CA THR A 33 12.15 19.58 -7.89
C THR A 33 11.21 18.60 -7.16
N GLU A 34 10.36 17.90 -7.92
CA GLU A 34 9.53 16.83 -7.37
C GLU A 34 10.39 15.80 -6.65
N GLN A 35 11.51 15.41 -7.25
CA GLN A 35 12.43 14.42 -6.68
C GLN A 35 12.96 14.87 -5.33
N TYR A 36 13.50 16.09 -5.21
CA TYR A 36 14.05 16.58 -3.95
C TYR A 36 12.99 16.60 -2.83
N ILE A 37 11.77 17.08 -3.14
CA ILE A 37 10.67 17.12 -2.17
C ILE A 37 10.23 15.71 -1.77
N THR A 38 10.20 14.78 -2.73
CA THR A 38 9.89 13.37 -2.48
C THR A 38 10.95 12.69 -1.61
N ASP A 39 12.21 13.07 -1.73
CA ASP A 39 13.29 12.51 -0.91
C ASP A 39 13.19 12.95 0.57
N ILE A 40 12.70 14.16 0.83
CA ILE A 40 12.70 14.72 2.18
C ILE A 40 11.35 14.67 2.90
N TYR A 41 10.22 14.47 2.21
CA TYR A 41 8.88 14.65 2.80
C TYR A 41 8.58 13.72 3.98
N MET A 42 9.24 12.59 4.07
CA MET A 42 9.04 11.63 5.16
C MET A 42 9.85 11.99 6.40
N THR A 43 11.05 12.50 6.21
CA THR A 43 11.99 12.86 7.30
C THR A 43 11.85 14.31 7.74
N GLU A 44 11.55 15.21 6.80
CA GLU A 44 11.45 16.65 7.00
C GLU A 44 10.14 17.23 6.43
N PRO A 45 8.96 16.78 6.90
CA PRO A 45 7.68 17.15 6.28
C PRO A 45 7.38 18.65 6.31
N ASP A 46 7.80 19.36 7.36
CA ASP A 46 7.58 20.81 7.45
C ASP A 46 8.48 21.58 6.49
N ARG A 47 9.71 21.10 6.27
CA ARG A 47 10.61 21.67 5.27
C ARG A 47 10.08 21.42 3.84
N ALA A 48 9.54 20.22 3.58
CA ALA A 48 8.89 19.93 2.30
C ALA A 48 7.71 20.88 2.03
N LEU A 49 6.85 21.15 3.02
CA LEU A 49 5.74 22.11 2.88
C LEU A 49 6.24 23.53 2.60
N GLN A 50 7.27 23.99 3.32
CA GLN A 50 7.87 25.30 3.09
C GLN A 50 8.39 25.45 1.66
N LEU A 51 9.10 24.44 1.14
CA LEU A 51 9.61 24.46 -0.22
C LEU A 51 8.48 24.45 -1.27
N LEU A 52 7.37 23.78 -0.99
CA LEU A 52 6.18 23.79 -1.85
C LEU A 52 5.51 25.18 -1.88
N ASP A 53 5.48 25.89 -0.74
CA ASP A 53 4.98 27.26 -0.66
C ASP A 53 5.88 28.21 -1.45
N GLU A 54 7.20 28.10 -1.28
CA GLU A 54 8.19 28.87 -2.05
C GLU A 54 8.11 28.57 -3.57
N ALA A 55 7.92 27.30 -3.95
CA ALA A 55 7.78 26.90 -5.35
C ALA A 55 6.51 27.49 -5.99
N GLU A 56 5.41 27.56 -5.22
CA GLU A 56 4.15 28.18 -5.67
C GLU A 56 4.31 29.69 -5.87
N GLU A 57 4.92 30.40 -4.91
CA GLU A 57 5.20 31.84 -5.00
C GLU A 57 6.08 32.18 -6.19
N LYS A 58 7.15 31.38 -6.40
CA LYS A 58 8.10 31.56 -7.51
C LYS A 58 7.58 31.06 -8.86
N ARG A 59 6.45 30.34 -8.88
CA ARG A 59 5.86 29.69 -10.06
C ARG A 59 6.82 28.78 -10.82
N VAL A 60 7.67 28.05 -10.08
CA VAL A 60 8.69 27.15 -10.65
C VAL A 60 8.19 25.72 -10.80
N MET A 61 6.99 25.42 -10.31
CA MET A 61 6.34 24.10 -10.42
C MET A 61 4.85 24.29 -10.77
N LEU A 62 4.28 23.32 -11.49
CA LEU A 62 2.85 23.34 -11.85
C LEU A 62 1.98 23.22 -10.60
N PRO A 63 0.88 24.01 -10.49
CA PRO A 63 -0.02 23.98 -9.33
C PRO A 63 -0.57 22.59 -9.01
N ALA A 64 -0.87 21.77 -10.01
CA ALA A 64 -1.33 20.40 -9.83
C ALA A 64 -0.27 19.54 -9.14
N ARG A 65 1.00 19.68 -9.52
CA ARG A 65 2.13 18.96 -8.90
C ARG A 65 2.38 19.40 -7.47
N ILE A 66 2.32 20.71 -7.19
CA ILE A 66 2.41 21.25 -5.84
C ILE A 66 1.31 20.66 -4.95
N ASN A 67 0.08 20.58 -5.43
CA ASN A 67 -1.03 20.04 -4.67
C ASN A 67 -0.92 18.52 -4.48
N ASP A 68 -0.41 17.76 -5.46
CA ASP A 68 -0.10 16.35 -5.33
C ASP A 68 0.93 16.13 -4.21
N LEU A 69 2.07 16.82 -4.26
CA LEU A 69 3.13 16.70 -3.24
C LEU A 69 2.64 17.14 -1.84
N ARG A 70 1.84 18.21 -1.74
CA ARG A 70 1.20 18.59 -0.47
C ARG A 70 0.30 17.47 0.06
N SER A 71 -0.45 16.79 -0.81
CA SER A 71 -1.26 15.63 -0.41
C SER A 71 -0.39 14.54 0.22
N MET A 72 0.73 14.20 -0.43
CA MET A 72 1.67 13.20 0.09
C MET A 72 2.24 13.59 1.46
N VAL A 73 2.67 14.85 1.64
CA VAL A 73 3.19 15.33 2.91
C VAL A 73 2.12 15.28 4.01
N TYR A 74 0.90 15.75 3.74
CA TYR A 74 -0.18 15.73 4.74
C TYR A 74 -0.64 14.30 5.07
N ARG A 75 -0.60 13.36 4.09
CA ARG A 75 -0.84 11.94 4.35
C ARG A 75 0.20 11.37 5.30
N ASN A 76 1.48 11.65 5.07
CA ASN A 76 2.57 11.26 5.97
C ASN A 76 2.41 11.82 7.39
N LYS A 77 1.90 13.06 7.52
CA LYS A 77 1.55 13.69 8.81
C LYS A 77 0.26 13.16 9.42
N TYR A 78 -0.37 12.12 8.86
CA TYR A 78 -1.67 11.58 9.28
C TYR A 78 -2.83 12.59 9.22
N GLN A 79 -2.69 13.66 8.46
CA GLN A 79 -3.70 14.70 8.28
C GLN A 79 -4.57 14.40 7.04
N CYS A 80 -5.24 13.24 7.04
CA CYS A 80 -5.95 12.69 5.87
C CYS A 80 -6.99 13.64 5.26
N LYS A 81 -7.65 14.50 6.06
CA LYS A 81 -8.60 15.50 5.52
C LYS A 81 -7.90 16.57 4.68
N LEU A 82 -6.72 17.02 5.09
CA LEU A 82 -5.93 17.97 4.29
C LEU A 82 -5.35 17.27 3.06
N ALA A 83 -4.80 16.07 3.22
CA ALA A 83 -4.34 15.26 2.11
C ALA A 83 -5.43 15.11 1.04
N PHE A 84 -6.63 14.69 1.41
CA PHE A 84 -7.77 14.57 0.50
C PHE A 84 -8.11 15.87 -0.22
N ARG A 85 -8.08 17.01 0.51
CA ARG A 85 -8.35 18.33 -0.09
C ARG A 85 -7.32 18.67 -1.16
N TYR A 86 -6.05 18.44 -0.90
CA TYR A 86 -4.97 18.74 -1.83
C TYR A 86 -4.94 17.75 -3.02
N ALA A 87 -5.14 16.47 -2.80
CA ALA A 87 -5.29 15.49 -3.87
C ALA A 87 -6.45 15.85 -4.81
N ARG A 88 -7.60 16.28 -4.26
CA ARG A 88 -8.75 16.72 -5.05
C ARG A 88 -8.44 17.98 -5.87
N ARG A 89 -7.67 18.92 -5.32
CA ARG A 89 -7.23 20.10 -6.08
C ARG A 89 -6.32 19.70 -7.24
N ALA A 90 -5.34 18.82 -7.00
CA ALA A 90 -4.47 18.30 -8.04
C ALA A 90 -5.27 17.61 -9.16
N TYR A 91 -6.19 16.72 -8.80
CA TYR A 91 -7.06 16.02 -9.75
C TYR A 91 -7.87 16.98 -10.62
N VAL A 92 -8.52 17.98 -10.02
CA VAL A 92 -9.34 18.96 -10.76
C VAL A 92 -8.47 19.82 -11.69
N GLN A 93 -7.29 20.25 -11.24
CA GLN A 93 -6.38 21.05 -12.04
C GLN A 93 -5.84 20.27 -13.24
N ASP A 94 -5.48 19.01 -13.06
CA ASP A 94 -5.00 18.16 -14.15
C ASP A 94 -6.10 17.78 -15.14
N SER A 95 -7.30 17.46 -14.65
CA SER A 95 -8.43 17.11 -15.52
C SER A 95 -8.84 18.27 -16.45
N VAL A 96 -8.64 19.51 -16.00
CA VAL A 96 -9.01 20.71 -16.78
C VAL A 96 -7.86 21.21 -17.66
N ALA A 97 -6.63 21.20 -17.13
CA ALA A 97 -5.50 21.88 -17.76
C ALA A 97 -4.62 20.97 -18.61
N ASN A 98 -4.33 19.77 -18.14
CA ASN A 98 -3.26 18.93 -18.70
C ASN A 98 -3.75 17.59 -19.23
N ASN A 99 -4.83 17.04 -18.66
CA ASN A 99 -5.42 15.74 -19.01
C ASN A 99 -4.36 14.63 -19.24
N ILE A 100 -3.37 14.53 -18.33
CA ILE A 100 -2.34 13.50 -18.37
C ILE A 100 -2.91 12.23 -17.72
N PRO A 101 -3.20 11.16 -18.49
CA PRO A 101 -3.91 9.98 -17.98
C PRO A 101 -3.24 9.33 -16.78
N GLU A 102 -1.91 9.23 -16.80
CA GLU A 102 -1.12 8.61 -15.73
C GLU A 102 -1.27 9.38 -14.42
N HIS A 103 -1.23 10.70 -14.48
CA HIS A 103 -1.39 11.54 -13.29
C HIS A 103 -2.83 11.53 -12.78
N LEU A 104 -3.81 11.54 -13.69
CA LEU A 104 -5.22 11.40 -13.32
C LEU A 104 -5.48 10.05 -12.63
N LEU A 105 -4.92 8.96 -13.14
CA LEU A 105 -5.02 7.63 -12.52
C LEU A 105 -4.38 7.64 -11.12
N LYS A 106 -3.17 8.18 -10.98
CA LYS A 106 -2.49 8.32 -9.69
C LYS A 106 -3.35 9.08 -8.68
N MET A 107 -3.89 10.25 -9.07
CA MET A 107 -4.73 11.05 -8.19
C MET A 107 -6.05 10.37 -7.84
N THR A 108 -6.62 9.62 -8.76
CA THR A 108 -7.86 8.87 -8.54
C THR A 108 -7.63 7.75 -7.50
N ILE A 109 -6.51 7.02 -7.60
CA ILE A 109 -6.10 6.02 -6.60
C ILE A 109 -5.92 6.68 -5.23
N GLU A 110 -5.19 7.79 -5.16
CA GLU A 110 -4.95 8.52 -3.91
C GLU A 110 -6.26 9.01 -3.27
N LEU A 111 -7.18 9.54 -4.07
CA LEU A 111 -8.50 9.99 -3.61
C LEU A 111 -9.37 8.84 -3.12
N ALA A 112 -9.33 7.68 -3.78
CA ALA A 112 -10.02 6.48 -3.35
C ALA A 112 -9.51 6.01 -1.98
N ASP A 113 -8.19 5.90 -1.83
CA ASP A 113 -7.54 5.48 -0.58
C ASP A 113 -7.87 6.46 0.57
N LEU A 114 -7.69 7.76 0.34
CA LEU A 114 -7.94 8.78 1.35
C LEU A 114 -9.41 8.86 1.79
N ALA A 115 -10.35 8.73 0.85
CA ALA A 115 -11.77 8.68 1.17
C ALA A 115 -12.11 7.43 2.00
N SER A 116 -11.52 6.27 1.67
CA SER A 116 -11.67 5.04 2.46
C SER A 116 -11.11 5.21 3.88
N LEU A 117 -9.93 5.82 4.04
CA LEU A 117 -9.34 6.15 5.34
C LEU A 117 -10.22 7.10 6.18
N LEU A 118 -10.93 8.01 5.53
CA LEU A 118 -11.89 8.91 6.15
C LEU A 118 -13.26 8.25 6.44
N SER A 119 -13.40 6.95 6.10
CA SER A 119 -14.65 6.19 6.19
C SER A 119 -15.78 6.70 5.28
N GLU A 120 -15.41 7.46 4.24
CA GLU A 120 -16.32 7.96 3.21
C GLU A 120 -16.37 6.95 2.03
N TYR A 121 -16.82 5.73 2.31
CA TYR A 121 -16.74 4.59 1.41
C TYR A 121 -17.47 4.79 0.07
N GLU A 122 -18.59 5.50 0.07
CA GLU A 122 -19.32 5.81 -1.17
C GLU A 122 -18.56 6.80 -2.06
N VAL A 123 -17.85 7.76 -1.44
CA VAL A 123 -16.98 8.71 -2.16
C VAL A 123 -15.78 7.95 -2.71
N SER A 124 -15.16 7.11 -1.88
CA SER A 124 -14.07 6.22 -2.31
C SER A 124 -14.48 5.39 -3.52
N ASN A 125 -15.64 4.70 -3.47
CA ASN A 125 -16.11 3.84 -4.55
C ASN A 125 -16.34 4.60 -5.87
N ARG A 126 -16.72 5.89 -5.84
CA ARG A 126 -16.82 6.70 -7.06
C ARG A 126 -15.45 6.90 -7.73
N TYR A 127 -14.43 7.20 -6.93
CA TYR A 127 -13.06 7.30 -7.45
C TYR A 127 -12.51 5.94 -7.89
N VAL A 128 -12.83 4.86 -7.17
CA VAL A 128 -12.45 3.49 -7.59
C VAL A 128 -13.01 3.16 -8.97
N VAL A 129 -14.29 3.40 -9.22
CA VAL A 129 -14.92 3.12 -10.53
C VAL A 129 -14.27 3.93 -11.65
N GLU A 130 -14.02 5.22 -11.41
CA GLU A 130 -13.33 6.06 -12.40
C GLU A 130 -11.88 5.61 -12.61
N GLY A 131 -11.16 5.28 -11.53
CA GLY A 131 -9.80 4.79 -11.62
C GLY A 131 -9.68 3.45 -12.37
N ILE A 132 -10.59 2.50 -12.14
CA ILE A 132 -10.64 1.23 -12.90
C ILE A 132 -10.83 1.51 -14.39
N ARG A 133 -11.71 2.44 -14.75
CA ARG A 133 -11.89 2.83 -16.15
C ARG A 133 -10.60 3.39 -16.77
N LEU A 134 -9.88 4.24 -16.04
CA LEU A 134 -8.58 4.79 -16.48
C LEU A 134 -7.53 3.68 -16.59
N ALA A 135 -7.37 2.85 -15.57
CA ALA A 135 -6.41 1.76 -15.55
C ALA A 135 -6.60 0.78 -16.73
N ARG A 136 -7.86 0.39 -17.01
CA ARG A 136 -8.20 -0.47 -18.15
C ARG A 136 -7.84 0.18 -19.49
N ASN A 137 -8.12 1.48 -19.67
CA ASN A 137 -7.75 2.20 -20.88
C ASN A 137 -6.25 2.28 -21.12
N MET A 138 -5.46 2.19 -20.03
CA MET A 138 -3.98 2.21 -20.05
C MET A 138 -3.36 0.81 -20.05
N ASN A 139 -4.16 -0.25 -19.92
CA ASN A 139 -3.73 -1.63 -19.68
C ASN A 139 -2.81 -1.76 -18.43
N ASP A 140 -3.12 -0.99 -17.39
CA ASP A 140 -2.40 -1.03 -16.10
C ASP A 140 -3.13 -1.96 -15.13
N GLU A 141 -2.80 -3.25 -15.22
CA GLU A 141 -3.39 -4.30 -14.38
C GLU A 141 -3.04 -4.11 -12.88
N GLN A 142 -1.89 -3.54 -12.57
CA GLN A 142 -1.48 -3.30 -11.19
C GLN A 142 -2.34 -2.20 -10.55
N ALA A 143 -2.59 -1.11 -11.27
CA ALA A 143 -3.49 -0.06 -10.80
C ALA A 143 -4.94 -0.56 -10.71
N GLU A 144 -5.42 -1.35 -11.68
CA GLU A 144 -6.74 -1.97 -11.62
C GLU A 144 -6.88 -2.88 -10.40
N ALA A 145 -5.92 -3.76 -10.16
CA ALA A 145 -5.91 -4.66 -9.00
C ALA A 145 -5.94 -3.89 -7.67
N LYS A 146 -5.16 -2.81 -7.56
CA LYS A 146 -5.14 -1.94 -6.38
C LYS A 146 -6.51 -1.29 -6.11
N LEU A 147 -7.16 -0.80 -7.16
CA LEU A 147 -8.48 -0.18 -7.06
C LEU A 147 -9.58 -1.19 -6.71
N LEU A 148 -9.55 -2.38 -7.32
CA LEU A 148 -10.45 -3.48 -6.95
C LEU A 148 -10.25 -3.88 -5.50
N PHE A 149 -9.01 -3.93 -5.04
CA PHE A 149 -8.72 -4.24 -3.65
C PHE A 149 -9.32 -3.19 -2.69
N CYS A 150 -9.17 -1.90 -2.99
CA CYS A 150 -9.79 -0.80 -2.26
C CYS A 150 -11.33 -0.93 -2.24
N MET A 151 -11.95 -1.30 -3.38
CA MET A 151 -13.39 -1.59 -3.45
C MET A 151 -13.79 -2.75 -2.53
N GLY A 152 -13.00 -3.81 -2.49
CA GLY A 152 -13.22 -4.95 -1.61
C GLY A 152 -13.19 -4.55 -0.13
N GLU A 153 -12.21 -3.73 0.27
CA GLU A 153 -12.15 -3.19 1.63
C GLU A 153 -13.36 -2.33 1.96
N ASN A 154 -13.78 -1.44 1.06
CA ASN A 154 -14.98 -0.61 1.25
C ASN A 154 -16.25 -1.48 1.40
N LYS A 155 -16.43 -2.48 0.54
CA LYS A 155 -17.54 -3.44 0.64
C LYS A 155 -17.51 -4.16 1.99
N ARG A 156 -16.33 -4.59 2.42
CA ARG A 156 -16.18 -5.27 3.72
C ARG A 156 -16.57 -4.35 4.89
N ARG A 157 -16.19 -3.07 4.84
CA ARG A 157 -16.55 -2.06 5.84
C ARG A 157 -18.05 -1.75 5.86
N LEU A 158 -18.67 -1.81 4.70
CA LEU A 158 -20.14 -1.67 4.53
C LEU A 158 -20.90 -2.97 4.83
N SER A 159 -20.23 -4.02 5.31
CA SER A 159 -20.81 -5.32 5.66
C SER A 159 -21.26 -6.18 4.47
N PHE A 160 -20.90 -5.85 3.25
CA PHE A 160 -21.10 -6.69 2.05
C PHE A 160 -19.98 -7.73 1.95
N LYS A 161 -19.96 -8.67 2.90
CA LYS A 161 -18.83 -9.59 3.10
C LYS A 161 -18.56 -10.48 1.88
N LYS A 162 -19.61 -11.08 1.31
CA LYS A 162 -19.49 -12.00 0.17
C LYS A 162 -18.91 -11.27 -1.03
N GLU A 163 -19.50 -10.15 -1.39
CA GLU A 163 -19.05 -9.32 -2.53
C GLU A 163 -17.64 -8.76 -2.31
N ALA A 164 -17.26 -8.51 -1.05
CA ALA A 164 -15.93 -8.09 -0.71
C ALA A 164 -14.90 -9.18 -1.03
N TYR A 165 -15.16 -10.43 -0.62
CA TYR A 165 -14.25 -11.55 -0.89
C TYR A 165 -14.14 -11.86 -2.38
N GLU A 166 -15.26 -11.83 -3.13
CA GLU A 166 -15.26 -11.96 -4.59
C GLU A 166 -14.38 -10.88 -5.25
N THR A 167 -14.47 -9.63 -4.76
CA THR A 167 -13.67 -8.51 -5.29
C THR A 167 -12.18 -8.64 -4.92
N PHE A 168 -11.86 -9.13 -3.71
CA PHE A 168 -10.47 -9.45 -3.35
C PHE A 168 -9.89 -10.57 -4.23
N ASP A 169 -10.69 -11.59 -4.55
CA ASP A 169 -10.24 -12.67 -5.43
C ASP A 169 -9.96 -12.17 -6.85
N GLU A 170 -10.77 -11.24 -7.35
CA GLU A 170 -10.53 -10.59 -8.64
C GLU A 170 -9.21 -9.80 -8.64
N ALA A 171 -8.96 -9.00 -7.61
CA ALA A 171 -7.73 -8.23 -7.47
C ALA A 171 -6.49 -9.14 -7.37
N ILE A 172 -6.57 -10.23 -6.59
CA ILE A 172 -5.49 -11.22 -6.43
C ILE A 172 -5.23 -11.93 -7.76
N ARG A 173 -6.28 -12.30 -8.49
CA ARG A 173 -6.17 -12.98 -9.80
C ARG A 173 -5.47 -12.11 -10.83
N LEU A 174 -5.74 -10.80 -10.88
CA LEU A 174 -5.04 -9.88 -11.81
C LEU A 174 -3.52 -9.84 -11.58
N LEU A 175 -3.08 -10.09 -10.35
CA LEU A 175 -1.65 -10.08 -10.01
C LEU A 175 -1.04 -11.48 -9.91
N SER A 176 -1.78 -12.55 -10.24
CA SER A 176 -1.31 -13.94 -10.04
C SER A 176 -0.01 -14.26 -10.77
N ASP A 177 0.21 -13.63 -11.91
CA ASP A 177 1.38 -13.83 -12.77
C ASP A 177 2.50 -12.81 -12.52
N ALA A 178 2.35 -11.94 -11.51
CA ALA A 178 3.38 -10.96 -11.15
C ALA A 178 4.71 -11.66 -10.85
N ASP A 179 5.79 -11.14 -11.41
CA ASP A 179 7.16 -11.63 -11.22
C ASP A 179 8.13 -10.53 -10.77
N ASP A 180 7.72 -9.27 -10.87
CA ASP A 180 8.47 -8.12 -10.38
C ASP A 180 8.27 -7.89 -8.88
N ALA A 181 9.24 -7.19 -8.28
CA ALA A 181 9.26 -6.94 -6.84
C ALA A 181 8.03 -6.15 -6.35
N TYR A 182 7.52 -5.21 -7.15
CA TYR A 182 6.37 -4.38 -6.77
C TYR A 182 5.07 -5.19 -6.82
N GLY A 183 4.80 -5.89 -7.90
CA GLY A 183 3.60 -6.73 -8.06
C GLY A 183 3.53 -7.83 -7.00
N LEU A 184 4.66 -8.51 -6.72
CA LEU A 184 4.73 -9.54 -5.68
C LEU A 184 4.46 -8.98 -4.27
N ARG A 185 4.98 -7.79 -3.94
CA ARG A 185 4.68 -7.13 -2.66
C ARG A 185 3.20 -6.79 -2.55
N MET A 186 2.61 -6.24 -3.61
CA MET A 186 1.18 -5.90 -3.64
C MET A 186 0.32 -7.15 -3.46
N LEU A 187 0.62 -8.22 -4.20
CA LEU A 187 -0.10 -9.50 -4.10
C LEU A 187 0.00 -10.10 -2.67
N SER A 188 1.21 -10.12 -2.10
CA SER A 188 1.42 -10.59 -0.71
C SER A 188 0.65 -9.75 0.30
N TYR A 189 0.59 -8.44 0.11
CA TYR A 189 -0.21 -7.54 0.95
C TYR A 189 -1.71 -7.85 0.84
N PHE A 190 -2.26 -8.00 -0.37
CA PHE A 190 -3.67 -8.34 -0.59
C PHE A 190 -4.04 -9.65 0.10
N CYS A 191 -3.21 -10.69 -0.05
CA CYS A 191 -3.39 -11.95 0.66
C CYS A 191 -3.37 -11.76 2.19
N GLY A 192 -2.47 -10.94 2.71
CA GLY A 192 -2.36 -10.67 4.14
C GLY A 192 -3.60 -10.00 4.74
N VAL A 193 -4.15 -9.02 4.03
CA VAL A 193 -5.38 -8.31 4.45
C VAL A 193 -6.60 -9.22 4.33
N LYS A 194 -6.76 -9.92 3.20
CA LYS A 194 -7.84 -10.88 3.00
C LYS A 194 -7.82 -11.97 4.08
N MET A 195 -6.64 -12.55 4.37
CA MET A 195 -6.48 -13.53 5.43
C MET A 195 -6.94 -12.98 6.79
N SER A 196 -6.62 -11.72 7.11
CA SER A 196 -7.04 -11.09 8.37
C SER A 196 -8.55 -10.93 8.45
N PHE A 197 -9.21 -10.53 7.36
CA PHE A 197 -10.67 -10.43 7.32
C PHE A 197 -11.35 -11.80 7.44
N LEU A 198 -10.80 -12.84 6.79
CA LEU A 198 -11.31 -14.20 6.92
C LEU A 198 -11.19 -14.73 8.37
N ILE A 199 -10.09 -14.40 9.05
CA ILE A 199 -9.92 -14.71 10.49
C ILE A 199 -10.98 -13.99 11.32
N ASP A 200 -11.21 -12.71 11.10
CA ASP A 200 -12.21 -11.91 11.81
C ASP A 200 -13.63 -12.44 11.58
N ASP A 201 -13.90 -13.01 10.40
CA ASP A 201 -15.18 -13.63 10.05
C ASP A 201 -15.25 -15.12 10.45
N ASN A 202 -14.22 -15.64 11.13
CA ASN A 202 -14.14 -17.05 11.56
C ASN A 202 -14.17 -18.07 10.41
N LEU A 203 -13.74 -17.67 9.21
CA LEU A 203 -13.58 -18.53 8.03
C LEU A 203 -12.18 -19.14 8.03
N ILE A 204 -11.96 -20.09 8.95
CA ILE A 204 -10.61 -20.59 9.29
C ILE A 204 -9.96 -21.32 8.13
N ASP A 205 -10.70 -22.17 7.41
CA ASP A 205 -10.16 -22.97 6.31
C ASP A 205 -9.77 -22.08 5.13
N ASP A 206 -10.61 -21.10 4.78
CA ASP A 206 -10.32 -20.11 3.73
C ASP A 206 -9.12 -19.23 4.10
N ALA A 207 -9.04 -18.79 5.36
CA ALA A 207 -7.92 -18.02 5.88
C ALA A 207 -6.61 -18.84 5.80
N LEU A 208 -6.67 -20.14 6.10
CA LEU A 208 -5.53 -21.04 6.02
C LEU A 208 -5.06 -21.21 4.57
N ALA A 209 -5.99 -21.40 3.63
CA ALA A 209 -5.68 -21.52 2.20
C ALA A 209 -4.97 -20.24 1.68
N VAL A 210 -5.49 -19.06 1.99
CA VAL A 210 -4.86 -17.77 1.62
C VAL A 210 -3.48 -17.61 2.30
N GLY A 211 -3.35 -18.03 3.56
CA GLY A 211 -2.09 -17.97 4.29
C GLY A 211 -1.01 -18.87 3.68
N LEU A 212 -1.37 -20.06 3.21
CA LEU A 212 -0.46 -20.98 2.53
C LEU A 212 -0.03 -20.42 1.17
N TYR A 213 -0.96 -19.89 0.39
CA TYR A 213 -0.62 -19.21 -0.86
C TYR A 213 0.32 -18.03 -0.63
N ARG A 214 0.07 -17.23 0.42
CA ARG A 214 0.98 -16.14 0.81
C ARG A 214 2.38 -16.65 1.20
N GLN A 215 2.48 -17.82 1.82
CA GLN A 215 3.79 -18.42 2.12
C GLN A 215 4.56 -18.72 0.83
N GLU A 216 3.93 -19.31 -0.18
CA GLU A 216 4.54 -19.55 -1.49
C GLU A 216 5.00 -18.25 -2.17
N LEU A 217 4.22 -17.17 -2.06
CA LEU A 217 4.60 -15.85 -2.55
C LEU A 217 5.84 -15.31 -1.85
N LEU A 218 5.94 -15.44 -0.51
CA LEU A 218 7.13 -15.00 0.23
C LEU A 218 8.37 -15.81 -0.15
N ASP A 219 8.21 -17.11 -0.41
CA ASP A 219 9.31 -17.98 -0.89
C ASP A 219 9.73 -17.60 -2.34
N LYS A 220 8.81 -17.11 -3.17
CA LYS A 220 9.12 -16.53 -4.50
C LYS A 220 9.85 -15.20 -4.36
N MET A 221 9.37 -14.33 -3.48
CA MET A 221 9.96 -13.02 -3.23
C MET A 221 11.41 -13.09 -2.73
N GLU A 222 11.79 -14.09 -1.95
CA GLU A 222 13.18 -14.31 -1.54
C GLU A 222 14.17 -14.49 -2.69
N ARG A 223 13.68 -14.95 -3.83
CA ARG A 223 14.47 -15.21 -5.04
C ARG A 223 14.40 -14.07 -6.06
N THR A 224 13.59 -13.05 -5.75
CA THR A 224 13.36 -11.90 -6.64
C THR A 224 14.36 -10.80 -6.32
N GLU A 225 15.04 -10.30 -7.35
CA GLU A 225 15.98 -9.19 -7.22
C GLU A 225 15.28 -7.93 -6.70
N GLY A 226 15.98 -7.15 -5.86
CA GLY A 226 15.44 -5.93 -5.26
C GLY A 226 14.57 -6.15 -4.02
N MET A 227 14.39 -7.40 -3.55
CA MET A 227 13.73 -7.66 -2.27
C MET A 227 14.69 -7.49 -1.09
N GLN A 228 14.24 -6.73 -0.10
CA GLN A 228 15.02 -6.49 1.10
C GLN A 228 14.75 -7.57 2.14
N GLU A 229 15.82 -8.11 2.72
CA GLU A 229 15.74 -9.17 3.74
C GLU A 229 14.92 -8.75 4.95
N ALA A 230 15.14 -7.54 5.47
CA ALA A 230 14.38 -7.02 6.62
C ALA A 230 12.87 -6.92 6.35
N TYR A 231 12.47 -6.58 5.12
CA TYR A 231 11.06 -6.58 4.73
C TYR A 231 10.50 -8.01 4.72
N LEU A 232 11.22 -8.95 4.12
CA LEU A 232 10.80 -10.36 4.06
C LEU A 232 10.67 -10.98 5.46
N ASP A 233 11.62 -10.70 6.35
CA ASP A 233 11.58 -11.20 7.73
C ASP A 233 10.35 -10.68 8.48
N LEU A 234 10.01 -9.40 8.31
CA LEU A 234 8.81 -8.82 8.88
C LEU A 234 7.54 -9.48 8.32
N GLN A 235 7.46 -9.70 7.00
CA GLN A 235 6.30 -10.34 6.36
C GLN A 235 6.16 -11.81 6.79
N LYS A 236 7.27 -12.55 6.89
CA LYS A 236 7.31 -13.92 7.38
C LYS A 236 6.90 -14.02 8.85
N SER A 237 7.40 -13.12 9.69
CA SER A 237 7.02 -13.04 11.10
C SER A 237 5.51 -12.88 11.24
N TYR A 238 4.93 -11.90 10.52
CA TYR A 238 3.49 -11.69 10.51
C TYR A 238 2.72 -12.93 10.03
N LEU A 239 3.14 -13.54 8.91
CA LEU A 239 2.51 -14.72 8.35
C LEU A 239 2.55 -15.90 9.33
N TYR A 240 3.72 -16.25 9.88
CA TYR A 240 3.85 -17.40 10.77
C TYR A 240 3.08 -17.23 12.07
N SER A 241 2.93 -16.02 12.60
CA SER A 241 2.06 -15.76 13.75
C SER A 241 0.60 -16.08 13.44
N LYS A 242 0.11 -15.72 12.25
CA LYS A 242 -1.26 -15.99 11.81
C LYS A 242 -1.48 -17.48 11.48
N LEU A 243 -0.53 -18.13 10.79
CA LEU A 243 -0.60 -19.56 10.50
C LEU A 243 -0.58 -20.40 11.77
N ALA A 244 0.21 -20.04 12.78
CA ALA A 244 0.19 -20.71 14.08
C ALA A 244 -1.21 -20.65 14.72
N TYR A 245 -1.84 -19.48 14.72
CA TYR A 245 -3.20 -19.31 15.21
C TYR A 245 -4.21 -20.14 14.40
N LEU A 246 -4.15 -20.10 13.07
CA LEU A 246 -5.06 -20.82 12.19
C LEU A 246 -4.94 -22.35 12.37
N TYR A 247 -3.73 -22.90 12.42
CA TYR A 247 -3.51 -24.31 12.68
C TYR A 247 -3.97 -24.74 14.08
N TYR A 248 -3.80 -23.88 15.08
CA TYR A 248 -4.34 -24.14 16.40
C TYR A 248 -5.88 -24.20 16.38
N ARG A 249 -6.53 -23.28 15.66
CA ARG A 249 -7.99 -23.25 15.52
C ARG A 249 -8.54 -24.42 14.70
N SER A 250 -7.82 -24.90 13.71
CA SER A 250 -8.18 -26.11 12.93
C SER A 250 -7.86 -27.44 13.65
N GLY A 251 -7.24 -27.39 14.82
CA GLY A 251 -6.88 -28.58 15.62
C GLY A 251 -5.52 -29.21 15.30
N ASP A 252 -4.78 -28.72 14.31
CA ASP A 252 -3.45 -29.23 13.96
C ASP A 252 -2.36 -28.59 14.85
N LYS A 253 -2.30 -29.06 16.10
CA LYS A 253 -1.35 -28.56 17.10
C LYS A 253 0.10 -28.67 16.65
N LYS A 254 0.46 -29.76 15.94
CA LYS A 254 1.84 -29.99 15.48
C LYS A 254 2.30 -28.94 14.47
N LYS A 255 1.43 -28.56 13.51
CA LYS A 255 1.73 -27.48 12.56
C LYS A 255 1.69 -26.11 13.24
N ALA A 256 0.77 -25.90 14.18
CA ALA A 256 0.73 -24.68 14.98
C ALA A 256 2.05 -24.42 15.72
N GLU A 257 2.59 -25.45 16.42
CA GLU A 257 3.88 -25.35 17.10
C GLU A 257 5.05 -25.06 16.15
N LYS A 258 5.07 -25.70 14.96
CA LYS A 258 6.09 -25.44 13.95
C LYS A 258 6.04 -23.99 13.43
N CYS A 259 4.86 -23.47 13.14
CA CYS A 259 4.70 -22.08 12.72
C CYS A 259 5.08 -21.10 13.83
N PHE A 260 4.73 -21.41 15.08
CA PHE A 260 5.12 -20.58 16.22
C PHE A 260 6.64 -20.57 16.47
N ALA A 261 7.32 -21.71 16.27
CA ALA A 261 8.78 -21.76 16.33
C ALA A 261 9.43 -20.87 15.24
N LYS A 262 8.92 -20.92 13.99
CA LYS A 262 9.37 -20.05 12.91
C LYS A 262 9.12 -18.56 13.22
N TYR A 263 7.95 -18.20 13.77
CA TYR A 263 7.67 -16.85 14.23
C TYR A 263 8.71 -16.36 15.24
N LYS A 264 9.04 -17.19 16.24
CA LYS A 264 10.05 -16.84 17.24
C LYS A 264 11.44 -16.63 16.64
N SER A 265 11.84 -17.46 15.66
CA SER A 265 13.16 -17.33 15.00
C SER A 265 13.26 -16.03 14.19
N THR A 266 12.19 -15.62 13.51
CA THR A 266 12.18 -14.33 12.77
C THR A 266 12.23 -13.12 13.72
N GLN A 267 11.60 -13.20 14.90
CA GLN A 267 11.67 -12.14 15.91
C GLN A 267 13.09 -11.99 16.49
N ALA A 268 13.78 -13.12 16.77
CA ALA A 268 15.14 -13.11 17.29
C ALA A 268 16.14 -12.49 16.30
N ALA A 269 15.97 -12.74 14.99
CA ALA A 269 16.82 -12.15 13.95
C ALA A 269 16.63 -10.61 13.81
N SER A 270 15.48 -10.08 14.22
CA SER A 270 15.13 -8.66 14.12
C SER A 270 15.56 -7.82 15.34
N THR A 271 16.08 -8.44 16.40
CA THR A 271 16.55 -7.74 17.60
C THR A 271 18.02 -7.34 17.49
N PRO A 272 18.46 -6.16 18.02
CA PRO A 272 19.86 -5.73 17.97
C PRO A 272 20.86 -6.70 18.63
N GLU A 273 20.39 -7.57 19.50
CA GLU A 273 21.19 -8.58 20.22
C GLU A 273 21.43 -9.87 19.40
N GLY A 274 20.76 -10.01 18.25
CA GLY A 274 20.88 -11.19 17.36
C GLY A 274 21.81 -10.99 16.16
N LYS A 275 22.55 -9.86 16.07
CA LYS A 275 23.52 -9.60 15.00
C LYS A 275 24.94 -9.56 15.53
#